data_9673b0160b3140f348a89a763a35f1db
#
_entry.id   9673b0160b3140f348a89a763a35f1db
#
_cell.length_a   1.000
_cell.length_b   1.000
_cell.length_c   1.000
_cell.angle_alpha   90.00
_cell.angle_beta   90.00
_cell.angle_gamma   90.00
#
_symmetry.space_group_name_H-M   'P 1'
#
loop_
_entity.id
_entity.type
_entity.pdbx_description
1 polymer ?
#
loop_
_entity_poly.entity_id
_entity_poly.type
_entity_poly.pdbx_seq_one_letter_code
_entity_poly.pdbx_strand_id
1 'polypeptide(L)'
;MMVLSYKGMYGQAHQGQLVVNADRVDELIKIFGQLYQMRYPIAKMLTPDHYVNADDELSMEDNNTSGYNCRDIPATDRWSYHAYGRAIDINPLINPHHDVNGVQPKNGGPYLDRTRRDPGLLHDGDQTVLAFTDRGWTWGGHWTDPIDYQHFELR
;
A
#
# COMPACT_ATOMS: atom_id res chain seq x y z
N MET A 1 7.56 -10.51 10.65
CA MET A 1 7.99 -10.34 9.24
C MET A 1 7.49 -11.53 8.45
N MET A 2 6.95 -11.30 7.27
CA MET A 2 6.48 -12.33 6.34
C MET A 2 7.20 -12.16 4.99
N VAL A 3 7.40 -13.29 4.27
CA VAL A 3 7.93 -13.31 2.91
C VAL A 3 6.80 -13.71 1.97
N LEU A 4 6.59 -12.93 0.92
CA LEU A 4 5.49 -13.11 -0.03
C LEU A 4 6.00 -13.18 -1.46
N SER A 5 5.42 -14.06 -2.26
CA SER A 5 5.61 -14.03 -3.72
C SER A 5 4.66 -13.02 -4.35
N TYR A 6 5.17 -12.22 -5.28
CA TYR A 6 4.36 -11.26 -6.03
C TYR A 6 4.75 -11.22 -7.52
N LYS A 7 3.89 -10.66 -8.36
CA LYS A 7 4.17 -10.39 -9.77
C LYS A 7 4.67 -8.96 -9.91
N GLY A 8 5.83 -8.79 -10.55
CA GLY A 8 6.37 -7.49 -10.89
C GLY A 8 5.61 -6.82 -12.04
N MET A 9 5.96 -5.56 -12.33
CA MET A 9 5.29 -4.73 -13.34
C MET A 9 5.27 -5.34 -14.74
N TYR A 10 6.19 -6.25 -15.04
CA TYR A 10 6.28 -6.97 -16.32
C TYR A 10 5.85 -8.44 -16.21
N GLY A 11 5.19 -8.83 -15.10
CA GLY A 11 4.63 -10.16 -14.90
C GLY A 11 5.59 -11.22 -14.37
N GLN A 12 6.87 -10.90 -14.15
CA GLN A 12 7.85 -11.81 -13.56
C GLN A 12 7.53 -12.08 -12.08
N ALA A 13 7.94 -13.22 -11.57
CA ALA A 13 7.76 -13.56 -10.16
C ALA A 13 8.93 -13.03 -9.33
N HIS A 14 8.58 -12.45 -8.19
CA HIS A 14 9.52 -11.96 -7.18
C HIS A 14 9.14 -12.46 -5.80
N GLN A 15 10.05 -12.31 -4.85
CA GLN A 15 9.77 -12.40 -3.42
C GLN A 15 10.03 -11.04 -2.77
N GLY A 16 9.17 -10.67 -1.86
CA GLY A 16 9.27 -9.45 -1.07
C GLY A 16 9.02 -9.71 0.41
N GLN A 17 9.23 -8.70 1.21
CA GLN A 17 9.12 -8.77 2.66
C GLN A 17 8.18 -7.68 3.19
N LEU A 18 7.27 -8.07 4.09
CA LEU A 18 6.43 -7.15 4.85
C LEU A 18 6.59 -7.41 6.35
N VAL A 19 6.62 -6.34 7.11
CA VAL A 19 6.45 -6.39 8.56
C VAL A 19 5.00 -6.03 8.87
N VAL A 20 4.30 -6.92 9.54
CA VAL A 20 2.87 -6.78 9.87
C VAL A 20 2.60 -7.33 11.26
N ASN A 21 1.45 -6.98 11.84
CA ASN A 21 1.00 -7.59 13.08
C ASN A 21 0.78 -9.09 12.90
N ALA A 22 1.14 -9.88 13.91
CA ALA A 22 1.05 -11.34 13.84
C ALA A 22 -0.39 -11.82 13.59
N ASP A 23 -1.40 -11.12 14.10
CA ASP A 23 -2.80 -11.45 13.93
C ASP A 23 -3.34 -11.18 12.50
N ARG A 24 -2.55 -10.54 11.61
CA ARG A 24 -2.91 -10.26 10.21
C ARG A 24 -2.23 -11.20 9.21
N VAL A 25 -1.27 -12.01 9.66
CA VAL A 25 -0.43 -12.82 8.76
C VAL A 25 -1.26 -13.78 7.91
N ASP A 26 -2.14 -14.58 8.51
CA ASP A 26 -2.91 -15.60 7.78
C ASP A 26 -3.85 -15.00 6.73
N GLU A 27 -4.41 -13.84 7.04
CA GLU A 27 -5.30 -13.12 6.13
C GLU A 27 -4.51 -12.49 4.97
N LEU A 28 -3.38 -11.84 5.27
CA LEU A 28 -2.53 -11.23 4.25
C LEU A 28 -1.92 -12.29 3.31
N ILE A 29 -1.59 -13.48 3.82
CA ILE A 29 -1.18 -14.60 2.95
C ILE A 29 -2.28 -14.91 1.91
N LYS A 30 -3.54 -14.94 2.32
CA LYS A 30 -4.67 -15.19 1.40
C LYS A 30 -4.85 -14.06 0.40
N ILE A 31 -4.78 -12.80 0.87
CA ILE A 31 -4.91 -11.60 0.03
C ILE A 31 -3.79 -11.59 -1.03
N PHE A 32 -2.54 -11.61 -0.62
CA PHE A 32 -1.41 -11.57 -1.55
C PHE A 32 -1.33 -12.81 -2.44
N GLY A 33 -1.78 -13.97 -1.96
CA GLY A 33 -1.97 -15.18 -2.78
C GLY A 33 -2.98 -14.95 -3.91
N GLN A 34 -4.09 -14.29 -3.63
CA GLN A 34 -5.09 -13.89 -4.63
C GLN A 34 -4.51 -12.87 -5.62
N LEU A 35 -3.82 -11.83 -5.15
CA LEU A 35 -3.14 -10.85 -6.00
C LEU A 35 -2.13 -11.52 -6.94
N TYR A 36 -1.36 -12.48 -6.43
CA TYR A 36 -0.41 -13.25 -7.24
C TYR A 36 -1.09 -14.05 -8.35
N GLN A 37 -2.21 -14.73 -8.02
CA GLN A 37 -2.98 -15.50 -9.00
C GLN A 37 -3.62 -14.61 -10.07
N MET A 38 -4.13 -13.45 -9.68
CA MET A 38 -4.69 -12.44 -10.60
C MET A 38 -3.59 -11.74 -11.43
N ARG A 39 -2.32 -12.00 -11.13
CA ARG A 39 -1.16 -11.34 -11.74
C ARG A 39 -1.15 -9.82 -11.53
N TYR A 40 -1.73 -9.35 -10.42
CA TYR A 40 -1.69 -7.93 -10.08
C TYR A 40 -0.22 -7.49 -9.90
N PRO A 41 0.21 -6.43 -10.63
CA PRO A 41 1.61 -6.02 -10.60
C PRO A 41 1.93 -5.19 -9.35
N ILE A 42 2.99 -5.59 -8.65
CA ILE A 42 3.58 -4.87 -7.54
C ILE A 42 5.00 -4.46 -7.95
N ALA A 43 5.35 -3.18 -7.78
CA ALA A 43 6.66 -2.70 -8.21
C ALA A 43 7.78 -3.20 -7.30
N LYS A 44 7.61 -3.03 -6.00
CA LYS A 44 8.55 -3.45 -4.95
C LYS A 44 7.82 -3.86 -3.68
N MET A 45 8.50 -4.62 -2.83
CA MET A 45 8.00 -5.01 -1.51
C MET A 45 9.21 -5.23 -0.58
N LEU A 46 9.69 -4.14 0.01
CA LEU A 46 10.87 -4.09 0.88
C LEU A 46 10.48 -3.56 2.25
N THR A 47 11.21 -3.99 3.27
CA THR A 47 11.04 -3.48 4.64
C THR A 47 11.60 -2.05 4.78
N PRO A 48 11.12 -1.25 5.76
CA PRO A 48 11.50 0.16 5.91
C PRO A 48 13.01 0.41 6.05
N ASP A 49 13.76 -0.54 6.59
CA ASP A 49 15.21 -0.45 6.81
C ASP A 49 16.05 -0.40 5.52
N HIS A 50 15.44 -0.63 4.36
CA HIS A 50 16.06 -0.40 3.05
C HIS A 50 16.16 1.10 2.69
N TYR A 51 15.44 1.96 3.39
CA TYR A 51 15.44 3.40 3.18
C TYR A 51 16.15 4.12 4.33
N VAL A 52 16.90 5.18 4.00
CA VAL A 52 17.66 5.96 5.00
C VAL A 52 16.73 6.43 6.11
N ASN A 53 17.05 6.12 7.35
CA ASN A 53 16.25 6.43 8.54
C ASN A 53 14.81 5.84 8.50
N ALA A 54 14.58 4.80 7.72
CA ALA A 54 13.25 4.24 7.46
C ALA A 54 12.25 5.30 6.94
N ASP A 55 12.74 6.22 6.10
CA ASP A 55 11.98 7.35 5.58
C ASP A 55 10.83 6.87 4.67
N ASP A 56 9.60 7.25 5.04
CA ASP A 56 8.38 6.83 4.38
C ASP A 56 8.22 7.49 3.00
N GLU A 57 8.58 8.77 2.87
CA GLU A 57 8.50 9.47 1.59
C GLU A 57 9.42 8.83 0.55
N LEU A 58 10.67 8.50 0.93
CA LEU A 58 11.59 7.79 0.04
C LEU A 58 11.06 6.42 -0.39
N SER A 59 10.43 5.70 0.53
CA SER A 59 9.79 4.41 0.25
C SER A 59 8.64 4.57 -0.75
N MET A 60 7.79 5.57 -0.56
CA MET A 60 6.67 5.86 -1.46
C MET A 60 7.14 6.34 -2.83
N GLU A 61 8.14 7.24 -2.91
CA GLU A 61 8.74 7.71 -4.17
C GLU A 61 9.31 6.57 -5.02
N ASP A 62 9.80 5.52 -4.35
CA ASP A 62 10.34 4.29 -4.96
C ASP A 62 9.26 3.25 -5.30
N ASN A 63 7.99 3.61 -5.18
CA ASN A 63 6.82 2.75 -5.42
C ASN A 63 6.84 1.45 -4.60
N ASN A 64 7.32 1.53 -3.36
CA ASN A 64 7.50 0.38 -2.49
C ASN A 64 6.24 0.04 -1.70
N THR A 65 5.64 -1.10 -1.97
CA THR A 65 4.55 -1.67 -1.16
C THR A 65 5.08 -2.00 0.23
N SER A 66 4.42 -1.48 1.27
CA SER A 66 4.90 -1.55 2.65
C SER A 66 3.79 -1.87 3.65
N GLY A 67 4.18 -2.30 4.86
CA GLY A 67 3.29 -2.57 5.98
C GLY A 67 3.62 -1.70 7.18
N TYR A 68 4.43 -2.23 8.12
CA TYR A 68 4.82 -1.50 9.33
C TYR A 68 5.67 -0.27 9.01
N ASN A 69 5.27 0.85 9.60
CA ASN A 69 6.07 2.07 9.69
C ASN A 69 5.70 2.79 11.00
N CYS A 70 6.70 3.07 11.84
CA CYS A 70 6.50 3.70 13.15
C CYS A 70 6.36 5.22 12.99
N ARG A 71 5.15 5.69 12.71
CA ARG A 71 4.85 7.11 12.53
C ARG A 71 3.49 7.49 13.08
N ASP A 72 3.35 8.75 13.48
CA ASP A 72 2.08 9.37 13.84
C ASP A 72 1.25 9.70 12.59
N ILE A 73 -0.06 9.87 12.78
CA ILE A 73 -0.90 10.51 11.78
C ILE A 73 -0.60 12.02 11.85
N PRO A 74 -0.17 12.67 10.76
CA PRO A 74 0.19 14.08 10.76
C PRO A 74 -0.90 14.97 11.39
N ALA A 75 -0.48 15.94 12.21
CA ALA A 75 -1.33 16.89 12.93
C ALA A 75 -2.33 16.25 13.92
N THR A 76 -2.04 15.04 14.41
CA THR A 76 -2.85 14.37 15.45
C THR A 76 -1.97 13.75 16.52
N ASP A 77 -2.54 13.45 17.70
CA ASP A 77 -1.87 12.72 18.79
C ASP A 77 -2.11 11.19 18.65
N ARG A 78 -2.33 10.69 17.43
CA ARG A 78 -2.65 9.28 17.18
C ARG A 78 -1.61 8.64 16.29
N TRP A 79 -1.23 7.41 16.65
CA TRP A 79 -0.40 6.56 15.82
C TRP A 79 -1.16 6.11 14.57
N SER A 80 -0.45 6.08 13.44
CA SER A 80 -0.95 5.44 12.23
C SER A 80 -1.17 3.93 12.46
N TYR A 81 -2.12 3.32 11.74
CA TYR A 81 -2.28 1.86 11.74
C TYR A 81 -1.05 1.13 11.22
N HIS A 82 -0.19 1.79 10.45
CA HIS A 82 1.14 1.29 10.09
C HIS A 82 2.02 1.04 11.32
N ALA A 83 1.95 1.89 12.34
CA ALA A 83 2.72 1.71 13.58
C ALA A 83 2.30 0.46 14.37
N TYR A 84 1.11 -0.06 14.11
CA TYR A 84 0.62 -1.31 14.70
C TYR A 84 0.78 -2.52 13.75
N GLY A 85 1.31 -2.32 12.54
CA GLY A 85 1.38 -3.35 11.50
C GLY A 85 0.01 -3.81 11.00
N ARG A 86 -0.99 -2.92 11.03
CA ARG A 86 -2.39 -3.16 10.66
C ARG A 86 -2.84 -2.36 9.45
N ALA A 87 -1.89 -1.81 8.70
CA ALA A 87 -2.11 -1.16 7.43
C ALA A 87 -1.09 -1.63 6.39
N ILE A 88 -1.50 -1.58 5.12
CA ILE A 88 -0.68 -1.92 3.95
C ILE A 88 -0.86 -0.81 2.92
N ASP A 89 0.24 -0.31 2.40
CA ASP A 89 0.26 0.59 1.26
C ASP A 89 0.72 -0.17 0.00
N ILE A 90 -0.07 -0.11 -1.06
CA ILE A 90 0.15 -0.84 -2.32
C ILE A 90 0.56 0.14 -3.42
N ASN A 91 1.77 -0.06 -3.99
CA ASN A 91 2.29 0.75 -5.09
C ASN A 91 2.10 2.26 -4.85
N PRO A 92 2.69 2.86 -3.81
CA PRO A 92 2.38 4.22 -3.34
C PRO A 92 2.57 5.31 -4.38
N LEU A 93 3.60 5.23 -5.21
CA LEU A 93 3.87 6.22 -6.24
C LEU A 93 2.69 6.37 -7.22
N ILE A 94 2.16 5.23 -7.67
CA ILE A 94 1.06 5.23 -8.66
C ILE A 94 -0.33 5.22 -8.02
N ASN A 95 -0.40 5.08 -6.70
CA ASN A 95 -1.62 5.20 -5.89
C ASN A 95 -1.41 6.22 -4.76
N PRO A 96 -1.17 7.50 -5.10
CA PRO A 96 -0.75 8.48 -4.11
C PRO A 96 -1.83 8.81 -3.09
N HIS A 97 -1.37 9.24 -1.93
CA HIS A 97 -2.16 9.98 -0.95
C HIS A 97 -2.26 11.45 -1.37
N HIS A 98 -3.39 12.10 -1.12
CA HIS A 98 -3.48 13.55 -1.23
C HIS A 98 -4.50 14.14 -0.24
N ASP A 99 -4.18 15.33 0.24
CA ASP A 99 -5.00 16.14 1.14
C ASP A 99 -4.83 17.65 0.80
N VAL A 100 -5.31 18.51 1.69
CA VAL A 100 -5.18 19.98 1.56
C VAL A 100 -3.74 20.47 1.54
N ASN A 101 -2.77 19.68 2.01
CA ASN A 101 -1.34 20.02 2.06
C ASN A 101 -0.58 19.59 0.80
N GLY A 102 -1.18 18.74 -0.02
CA GLY A 102 -0.59 18.29 -1.27
C GLY A 102 -0.67 16.78 -1.50
N VAL A 103 0.24 16.28 -2.33
CA VAL A 103 0.32 14.88 -2.73
C VAL A 103 1.55 14.20 -2.11
N GLN A 104 1.38 12.95 -1.72
CA GLN A 104 2.46 12.08 -1.22
C GLN A 104 2.38 10.71 -1.92
N PRO A 105 3.49 10.23 -2.47
CA PRO A 105 4.79 10.90 -2.55
C PRO A 105 4.73 12.11 -3.50
N LYS A 106 5.67 13.05 -3.34
CA LYS A 106 5.72 14.31 -4.10
C LYS A 106 5.72 14.13 -5.62
N ASN A 107 6.31 13.03 -6.10
CA ASN A 107 6.35 12.67 -7.52
C ASN A 107 5.08 11.91 -7.98
N GLY A 108 4.10 11.66 -7.10
CA GLY A 108 2.85 10.95 -7.39
C GLY A 108 1.78 11.78 -8.12
N GLY A 109 1.98 13.10 -8.27
CA GLY A 109 1.00 14.00 -8.84
C GLY A 109 0.35 13.57 -10.16
N PRO A 110 1.09 13.05 -11.17
CA PRO A 110 0.50 12.56 -12.42
C PRO A 110 -0.52 11.43 -12.26
N TYR A 111 -0.48 10.69 -11.15
CA TYR A 111 -1.36 9.56 -10.85
C TYR A 111 -2.61 9.95 -10.06
N LEU A 112 -2.82 11.24 -9.76
CA LEU A 112 -4.10 11.73 -9.26
C LEU A 112 -5.20 11.65 -10.33
N ASP A 113 -4.82 11.62 -11.62
CA ASP A 113 -5.75 11.34 -12.71
C ASP A 113 -6.16 9.85 -12.70
N ARG A 114 -7.26 9.54 -12.03
CA ARG A 114 -7.80 8.18 -11.91
C ARG A 114 -8.57 7.70 -13.15
N THR A 115 -8.59 8.47 -14.24
CA THR A 115 -9.02 7.96 -15.56
C THR A 115 -7.97 7.08 -16.23
N ARG A 116 -6.73 7.18 -15.80
CA ARG A 116 -5.61 6.33 -16.23
C ARG A 116 -5.89 4.86 -15.94
N ARG A 117 -5.27 3.98 -16.75
CA ARG A 117 -5.39 2.52 -16.63
C ARG A 117 -4.01 1.85 -16.65
N ASP A 118 -2.98 2.55 -16.11
CA ASP A 118 -1.65 1.96 -15.98
C ASP A 118 -1.69 0.72 -15.07
N PRO A 119 -0.87 -0.29 -15.37
CA PRO A 119 -0.81 -1.48 -14.53
C PRO A 119 -0.48 -1.14 -13.07
N GLY A 120 -1.24 -1.69 -12.13
CA GLY A 120 -1.02 -1.50 -10.70
C GLY A 120 -1.73 -0.29 -10.09
N LEU A 121 -2.46 0.53 -10.88
CA LEU A 121 -3.40 1.51 -10.32
C LEU A 121 -4.58 0.79 -9.67
N LEU A 122 -5.05 1.36 -8.56
CA LEU A 122 -6.23 0.88 -7.83
C LEU A 122 -7.43 1.76 -8.12
N HIS A 123 -8.57 1.15 -8.45
CA HIS A 123 -9.83 1.84 -8.65
C HIS A 123 -10.93 1.19 -7.83
N ASP A 124 -11.97 1.94 -7.55
CA ASP A 124 -13.15 1.40 -6.90
C ASP A 124 -13.72 0.21 -7.68
N GLY A 125 -14.04 -0.87 -6.98
CA GLY A 125 -14.54 -2.11 -7.56
C GLY A 125 -13.50 -3.02 -8.24
N ASP A 126 -12.23 -2.63 -8.30
CA ASP A 126 -11.18 -3.51 -8.80
C ASP A 126 -11.04 -4.77 -7.93
N GLN A 127 -10.73 -5.91 -8.56
CA GLN A 127 -10.55 -7.18 -7.86
C GLN A 127 -9.47 -7.11 -6.77
N THR A 128 -8.48 -6.25 -6.94
CA THR A 128 -7.44 -6.00 -5.92
C THR A 128 -8.01 -5.29 -4.71
N VAL A 129 -8.84 -4.26 -4.91
CA VAL A 129 -9.53 -3.56 -3.81
C VAL A 129 -10.49 -4.52 -3.11
N LEU A 130 -11.27 -5.28 -3.87
CA LEU A 130 -12.20 -6.29 -3.33
C LEU A 130 -11.49 -7.38 -2.54
N ALA A 131 -10.27 -7.78 -2.92
CA ALA A 131 -9.49 -8.77 -2.17
C ALA A 131 -9.25 -8.36 -0.71
N PHE A 132 -9.13 -7.06 -0.44
CA PHE A 132 -9.04 -6.50 0.90
C PHE A 132 -10.42 -6.23 1.51
N THR A 133 -11.29 -5.50 0.81
CA THR A 133 -12.56 -5.01 1.37
C THR A 133 -13.54 -6.12 1.69
N ASP A 134 -13.59 -7.20 0.92
CA ASP A 134 -14.40 -8.39 1.21
C ASP A 134 -13.96 -9.12 2.49
N ARG A 135 -12.77 -8.80 3.00
CA ARG A 135 -12.23 -9.29 4.27
C ARG A 135 -12.30 -8.26 5.41
N GLY A 136 -13.04 -7.18 5.20
CA GLY A 136 -13.30 -6.16 6.21
C GLY A 136 -12.24 -5.06 6.31
N TRP A 137 -11.24 -5.05 5.41
CA TRP A 137 -10.29 -3.93 5.33
C TRP A 137 -10.98 -2.71 4.76
N THR A 138 -10.63 -1.55 5.26
CA THR A 138 -11.03 -0.25 4.69
C THR A 138 -10.00 0.18 3.66
N TRP A 139 -10.44 0.66 2.51
CA TRP A 139 -9.57 1.28 1.51
C TRP A 139 -9.65 2.80 1.59
N GLY A 140 -8.51 3.47 1.68
CA GLY A 140 -8.41 4.93 1.77
C GLY A 140 -8.83 5.67 0.50
N GLY A 141 -8.94 4.98 -0.64
CA GLY A 141 -9.51 5.54 -1.86
C GLY A 141 -11.01 5.86 -1.77
N HIS A 142 -11.71 5.35 -0.75
CA HIS A 142 -13.11 5.70 -0.44
C HIS A 142 -13.23 6.92 0.51
N TRP A 143 -12.14 7.42 1.06
CA TRP A 143 -12.17 8.58 1.93
C TRP A 143 -12.35 9.87 1.14
N THR A 144 -12.75 10.94 1.80
CA THR A 144 -12.99 12.25 1.16
C THR A 144 -11.90 13.27 1.45
N ASP A 145 -11.30 13.22 2.65
CA ASP A 145 -10.20 14.07 3.10
C ASP A 145 -9.53 13.44 4.33
N PRO A 146 -8.29 12.95 4.19
CA PRO A 146 -7.54 12.77 2.94
C PRO A 146 -8.18 11.73 2.00
N ILE A 147 -7.76 11.68 0.73
CA ILE A 147 -7.94 10.52 -0.13
C ILE A 147 -6.60 9.78 -0.19
N ASP A 148 -6.60 8.48 0.07
CA ASP A 148 -5.39 7.69 0.15
C ASP A 148 -5.50 6.40 -0.67
N TYR A 149 -5.15 6.50 -1.95
CA TYR A 149 -5.34 5.39 -2.89
C TYR A 149 -4.45 4.18 -2.61
N GLN A 150 -3.29 4.36 -1.96
CA GLN A 150 -2.38 3.26 -1.63
C GLN A 150 -2.87 2.43 -0.44
N HIS A 151 -3.62 3.06 0.48
CA HIS A 151 -3.81 2.64 1.85
C HIS A 151 -4.95 1.66 2.06
N PHE A 152 -4.65 0.54 2.71
CA PHE A 152 -5.62 -0.41 3.27
C PHE A 152 -5.38 -0.59 4.76
N GLU A 153 -6.41 -0.49 5.59
CA GLU A 153 -6.30 -0.72 7.04
C GLU A 153 -7.39 -1.66 7.57
N LEU A 154 -7.05 -2.40 8.61
CA LEU A 154 -8.01 -3.19 9.39
C LEU A 154 -7.81 -2.91 10.88
N ARG A 155 -8.83 -2.32 11.50
CA ARG A 155 -8.89 -1.93 12.92
C ARG A 155 -8.94 -3.11 13.85
#